data_eb25bd1e0a919f7c00c5ff7760bd9045
#
_entry.id   eb25bd1e0a919f7c00c5ff7760bd9045
#
_cell.length_a   1.000
_cell.length_b   1.000
_cell.length_c   1.000
_cell.angle_alpha   90.00
_cell.angle_beta   90.00
_cell.angle_gamma   90.00
#
_symmetry.space_group_name_H-M   'P 1'
#
loop_
_entity.id
_entity.type
_entity.pdbx_description
1 polymer ?
#
loop_
_entity_poly.entity_id
_entity_poly.type
_entity_poly.pdbx_seq_one_letter_code
_entity_poly.pdbx_strand_id
1 'polypeptide(L)'
;MSDSFYFRQLLAGRDFAVDDDVARSMRNFTYALGDRESGEAVLVDPAYRPSELVNIVEADGLRVVGAIATHYHPDHVGGTLMGEQHIAGIAEMQVTSRVPVHVQAEEVEWVKARTGVGDDVLVVHHDRDVVKIGALEITLLLTPGHTPGSQCLIVEGCLLSGDTLFIDGCGRTDFPGGDAREMYKSLSERLAVVSDETVLFPGHLYSPEASLTMGDVRARNYVLEPRGPEQWLAMFGS
;
A
#
# COMPACT_ATOMS: atom_id res chain seq x y z
N MET A 1 -12.22 -13.72 -8.11
CA MET A 1 -12.70 -12.32 -8.08
C MET A 1 -14.16 -12.32 -8.50
N SER A 2 -15.03 -11.57 -7.80
CA SER A 2 -16.43 -11.40 -8.17
C SER A 2 -16.56 -10.54 -9.44
N ASP A 3 -17.68 -10.69 -10.20
CA ASP A 3 -17.92 -9.88 -11.40
C ASP A 3 -18.11 -8.38 -11.08
N SER A 4 -18.50 -8.07 -9.83
CA SER A 4 -18.65 -6.69 -9.34
C SER A 4 -17.32 -6.07 -8.89
N PHE A 5 -16.28 -6.86 -8.69
CA PHE A 5 -14.98 -6.34 -8.21
C PHE A 5 -14.31 -5.45 -9.27
N TYR A 6 -14.08 -4.19 -8.91
CA TYR A 6 -13.30 -3.26 -9.69
C TYR A 6 -11.88 -3.21 -9.15
N PHE A 7 -10.91 -3.39 -10.04
CA PHE A 7 -9.48 -3.39 -9.71
C PHE A 7 -8.68 -2.65 -10.78
N ARG A 8 -7.84 -1.72 -10.36
CA ARG A 8 -6.80 -1.09 -11.18
C ARG A 8 -5.46 -1.16 -10.46
N GLN A 9 -4.42 -1.58 -11.14
CA GLN A 9 -3.01 -1.40 -10.75
C GLN A 9 -2.40 -0.35 -11.69
N LEU A 10 -2.01 0.80 -11.16
CA LEU A 10 -1.53 1.95 -11.91
C LEU A 10 -0.08 2.25 -11.52
N LEU A 11 0.82 2.28 -12.50
CA LEU A 11 2.24 2.58 -12.29
C LEU A 11 2.49 4.08 -12.46
N ALA A 12 2.96 4.73 -11.40
CA ALA A 12 3.39 6.13 -11.44
C ALA A 12 4.52 6.34 -12.47
N GLY A 13 4.45 7.44 -13.20
CA GLY A 13 5.37 7.75 -14.30
C GLY A 13 5.09 7.02 -15.61
N ARG A 14 4.08 6.12 -15.65
CA ARG A 14 3.63 5.42 -16.88
C ARG A 14 2.14 5.60 -17.15
N ASP A 15 1.30 5.29 -16.18
CA ASP A 15 -0.17 5.29 -16.33
C ASP A 15 -0.79 6.61 -15.84
N PHE A 16 -0.10 7.31 -14.95
CA PHE A 16 -0.38 8.65 -14.44
C PHE A 16 0.93 9.31 -14.04
N ALA A 17 0.91 10.63 -13.77
CA ALA A 17 2.11 11.42 -13.46
C ALA A 17 3.25 11.20 -14.46
N VAL A 18 2.92 11.09 -15.76
CA VAL A 18 3.86 10.68 -16.82
C VAL A 18 4.98 11.69 -17.08
N ASP A 19 4.82 12.93 -16.66
CA ASP A 19 5.78 14.03 -16.75
C ASP A 19 6.62 14.22 -15.47
N ASP A 20 6.42 13.37 -14.44
CA ASP A 20 7.10 13.44 -13.16
C ASP A 20 8.32 12.49 -13.13
N ASP A 21 9.53 13.06 -13.05
CA ASP A 21 10.78 12.29 -13.04
C ASP A 21 10.95 11.43 -11.79
N VAL A 22 10.41 11.89 -10.63
CA VAL A 22 10.46 11.12 -9.39
C VAL A 22 9.52 9.93 -9.46
N ALA A 23 8.29 10.14 -9.95
CA ALA A 23 7.34 9.05 -10.17
C ALA A 23 7.93 7.96 -11.07
N ARG A 24 8.59 8.36 -12.18
CA ARG A 24 9.28 7.42 -13.07
C ARG A 24 10.44 6.67 -12.40
N SER A 25 11.17 7.35 -11.51
CA SER A 25 12.33 6.77 -10.81
C SER A 25 11.91 5.82 -9.68
N MET A 26 10.91 6.20 -8.90
CA MET A 26 10.45 5.45 -7.73
C MET A 26 9.63 4.22 -8.11
N ARG A 27 8.91 4.25 -9.25
CA ARG A 27 8.15 3.13 -9.80
C ARG A 27 7.07 2.60 -8.86
N ASN A 28 6.40 3.51 -8.14
CA ASN A 28 5.31 3.16 -7.23
C ASN A 28 4.08 2.65 -7.98
N PHE A 29 3.43 1.65 -7.41
CA PHE A 29 2.06 1.30 -7.76
C PHE A 29 1.07 2.01 -6.85
N THR A 30 0.03 2.56 -7.45
CA THR A 30 -1.21 2.96 -6.80
C THR A 30 -2.31 2.03 -7.24
N TYR A 31 -3.24 1.72 -6.34
CA TYR A 31 -4.35 0.83 -6.68
C TYR A 31 -5.69 1.55 -6.53
N ALA A 32 -6.67 1.14 -7.33
CA ALA A 32 -8.08 1.48 -7.11
C ALA A 32 -8.87 0.19 -6.94
N LEU A 33 -9.61 0.11 -5.84
CA LEU A 33 -10.44 -1.03 -5.44
C LEU A 33 -11.88 -0.56 -5.31
N GLY A 34 -12.84 -1.27 -5.85
CA GLY A 34 -14.23 -0.82 -5.78
C GLY A 34 -15.25 -1.92 -6.07
N ASP A 35 -16.50 -1.53 -5.93
CA ASP A 35 -17.66 -2.34 -6.23
C ASP A 35 -18.46 -1.67 -7.36
N ARG A 36 -18.52 -2.34 -8.50
CA ARG A 36 -19.22 -1.85 -9.70
C ARG A 36 -20.74 -1.73 -9.50
N GLU A 37 -21.32 -2.50 -8.59
CA GLU A 37 -22.75 -2.44 -8.32
C GLU A 37 -23.12 -1.20 -7.53
N SER A 38 -22.31 -0.81 -6.54
CA SER A 38 -22.49 0.44 -5.79
C SER A 38 -21.96 1.67 -6.55
N GLY A 39 -21.05 1.48 -7.51
CA GLY A 39 -20.36 2.55 -8.20
C GLY A 39 -19.33 3.28 -7.33
N GLU A 40 -18.83 2.64 -6.27
CA GLU A 40 -17.92 3.22 -5.30
C GLU A 40 -16.55 2.57 -5.35
N ALA A 41 -15.49 3.38 -5.14
CA ALA A 41 -14.11 2.91 -5.09
C ALA A 41 -13.28 3.66 -4.04
N VAL A 42 -12.19 3.03 -3.61
CA VAL A 42 -11.12 3.65 -2.80
C VAL A 42 -9.81 3.61 -3.57
N LEU A 43 -8.97 4.62 -3.32
CA LEU A 43 -7.57 4.63 -3.78
C LEU A 43 -6.66 4.09 -2.68
N VAL A 44 -5.66 3.31 -3.05
CA VAL A 44 -4.59 2.85 -2.15
C VAL A 44 -3.31 3.57 -2.54
N ASP A 45 -2.70 4.26 -1.58
CA ASP A 45 -1.47 5.04 -1.75
C ASP A 45 -1.55 6.08 -2.88
N PRO A 46 -2.45 7.09 -2.79
CA PRO A 46 -2.72 8.05 -3.86
C PRO A 46 -1.67 9.18 -3.92
N ALA A 47 -0.39 8.85 -4.09
CA ALA A 47 0.70 9.81 -4.23
C ALA A 47 0.88 10.32 -5.67
N TYR A 48 1.72 11.33 -5.85
CA TYR A 48 2.12 12.05 -7.07
C TYR A 48 1.02 12.90 -7.70
N ARG A 49 -0.05 12.32 -8.21
CA ARG A 49 -1.13 13.04 -8.92
C ARG A 49 -2.51 12.53 -8.48
N PRO A 50 -2.95 12.77 -7.24
CA PRO A 50 -4.23 12.23 -6.75
C PRO A 50 -5.44 12.65 -7.59
N SER A 51 -5.45 13.84 -8.18
CA SER A 51 -6.52 14.26 -9.08
C SER A 51 -6.59 13.48 -10.39
N GLU A 52 -5.45 13.09 -10.97
CA GLU A 52 -5.43 12.20 -12.14
C GLU A 52 -5.97 10.80 -11.78
N LEU A 53 -5.63 10.28 -10.61
CA LEU A 53 -6.13 8.99 -10.11
C LEU A 53 -7.65 9.01 -9.92
N VAL A 54 -8.19 10.09 -9.34
CA VAL A 54 -9.65 10.29 -9.22
C VAL A 54 -10.30 10.29 -10.60
N ASN A 55 -9.76 11.06 -11.55
CA ASN A 55 -10.30 11.15 -12.92
C ASN A 55 -10.28 9.79 -13.64
N ILE A 56 -9.26 8.94 -13.42
CA ILE A 56 -9.20 7.58 -13.99
C ILE A 56 -10.35 6.73 -13.45
N VAL A 57 -10.61 6.75 -12.15
CA VAL A 57 -11.70 5.99 -11.51
C VAL A 57 -13.07 6.49 -11.99
N GLU A 58 -13.24 7.81 -12.09
CA GLU A 58 -14.48 8.43 -12.58
C GLU A 58 -14.75 8.13 -14.06
N ALA A 59 -13.70 8.09 -14.89
CA ALA A 59 -13.81 7.68 -16.28
C ALA A 59 -14.24 6.22 -16.46
N ASP A 60 -13.92 5.35 -15.47
CA ASP A 60 -14.40 3.97 -15.41
C ASP A 60 -15.84 3.84 -14.84
N GLY A 61 -16.48 4.95 -14.49
CA GLY A 61 -17.86 5.03 -14.01
C GLY A 61 -18.04 4.81 -12.51
N LEU A 62 -16.96 4.91 -11.73
CA LEU A 62 -17.03 4.81 -10.27
C LEU A 62 -16.71 6.16 -9.62
N ARG A 63 -17.13 6.34 -8.37
CA ARG A 63 -16.85 7.51 -7.53
C ARG A 63 -15.86 7.13 -6.44
N VAL A 64 -14.79 7.90 -6.27
CA VAL A 64 -13.85 7.73 -5.16
C VAL A 64 -14.50 8.18 -3.86
N VAL A 65 -14.60 7.28 -2.88
CA VAL A 65 -15.25 7.51 -1.57
C VAL A 65 -14.29 7.44 -0.39
N GLY A 66 -13.02 7.10 -0.62
CA GLY A 66 -12.00 6.98 0.42
C GLY A 66 -10.61 6.78 -0.16
N ALA A 67 -9.62 6.81 0.72
CA ALA A 67 -8.28 6.34 0.44
C ALA A 67 -7.81 5.41 1.58
N ILE A 68 -6.87 4.51 1.28
CA ILE A 68 -6.20 3.66 2.26
C ILE A 68 -4.70 3.92 2.11
N ALA A 69 -4.02 4.23 3.21
CA ALA A 69 -2.57 4.33 3.25
C ALA A 69 -1.98 2.99 3.71
N THR A 70 -1.08 2.40 2.92
CA THR A 70 -0.36 1.20 3.37
C THR A 70 0.65 1.58 4.44
N HIS A 71 1.29 2.75 4.33
CA HIS A 71 2.22 3.31 5.31
C HIS A 71 2.48 4.80 5.02
N TYR A 72 3.27 5.48 5.89
CA TYR A 72 3.41 6.95 5.90
C TYR A 72 4.44 7.54 4.94
N HIS A 73 5.18 6.77 4.15
CA HIS A 73 6.23 7.32 3.30
C HIS A 73 5.68 8.26 2.22
N PRO A 74 6.44 9.32 1.85
CA PRO A 74 5.95 10.38 0.97
C PRO A 74 5.53 9.91 -0.42
N ASP A 75 6.17 8.90 -0.93
CA ASP A 75 5.89 8.29 -2.22
C ASP A 75 4.63 7.41 -2.23
N HIS A 76 3.97 7.25 -1.06
CA HIS A 76 2.68 6.56 -0.88
C HIS A 76 1.56 7.52 -0.45
N VAL A 77 1.85 8.43 0.49
CA VAL A 77 0.81 9.32 1.06
C VAL A 77 1.00 10.81 0.72
N GLY A 78 2.09 11.16 0.05
CA GLY A 78 2.48 12.54 -0.18
C GLY A 78 3.32 13.13 0.96
N GLY A 79 3.80 14.35 0.75
CA GLY A 79 4.68 15.05 1.67
C GLY A 79 6.08 15.30 1.08
N THR A 80 7.07 15.62 1.94
CA THR A 80 8.40 15.95 1.47
C THR A 80 9.32 14.72 1.47
N LEU A 81 9.85 14.37 0.30
CA LEU A 81 10.83 13.33 0.11
C LEU A 81 12.24 13.91 0.33
N MET A 82 13.04 13.28 1.20
CA MET A 82 14.44 13.63 1.51
C MET A 82 14.69 15.13 1.82
N GLY A 83 13.64 15.84 2.28
CA GLY A 83 13.76 17.26 2.68
C GLY A 83 13.75 18.29 1.54
N GLU A 84 13.67 17.87 0.28
CA GLU A 84 13.79 18.75 -0.87
C GLU A 84 12.57 18.72 -1.81
N GLN A 85 12.03 17.54 -2.08
CA GLN A 85 10.98 17.39 -3.09
C GLN A 85 9.63 17.11 -2.48
N HIS A 86 8.64 17.95 -2.79
CA HIS A 86 7.26 17.71 -2.40
C HIS A 86 6.58 16.76 -3.39
N ILE A 87 5.95 15.71 -2.85
CA ILE A 87 5.08 14.79 -3.58
C ILE A 87 3.64 15.09 -3.14
N ALA A 88 2.76 15.38 -4.08
CA ALA A 88 1.34 15.52 -3.78
C ALA A 88 0.75 14.17 -3.37
N GLY A 89 -0.25 14.17 -2.48
CA GLY A 89 -0.85 12.94 -1.97
C GLY A 89 -2.18 13.19 -1.27
N ILE A 90 -2.38 12.55 -0.11
CA ILE A 90 -3.67 12.61 0.60
C ILE A 90 -4.05 14.04 1.03
N ALA A 91 -3.09 14.92 1.32
CA ALA A 91 -3.38 16.31 1.68
C ALA A 91 -4.00 17.07 0.50
N GLU A 92 -3.42 16.97 -0.69
CA GLU A 92 -3.94 17.59 -1.91
C GLU A 92 -5.24 16.94 -2.36
N MET A 93 -5.39 15.63 -2.14
CA MET A 93 -6.65 14.93 -2.39
C MET A 93 -7.80 15.51 -1.56
N GLN A 94 -7.55 15.92 -0.30
CA GLN A 94 -8.57 16.54 0.55
C GLN A 94 -9.08 17.89 0.02
N VAL A 95 -8.29 18.59 -0.79
CA VAL A 95 -8.71 19.85 -1.41
C VAL A 95 -9.82 19.63 -2.45
N THR A 96 -9.77 18.52 -3.16
CA THR A 96 -10.68 18.21 -4.28
C THR A 96 -11.78 17.22 -3.91
N SER A 97 -11.48 16.21 -3.11
CA SER A 97 -12.35 15.04 -2.93
C SER A 97 -12.83 14.80 -1.50
N ARG A 98 -12.30 15.50 -0.50
CA ARG A 98 -12.71 15.43 0.93
C ARG A 98 -13.24 14.06 1.37
N VAL A 99 -12.41 13.02 1.25
CA VAL A 99 -12.76 11.64 1.58
C VAL A 99 -11.98 11.14 2.79
N PRO A 100 -12.51 10.18 3.56
CA PRO A 100 -11.78 9.55 4.66
C PRO A 100 -10.52 8.84 4.16
N VAL A 101 -9.49 8.82 5.00
CA VAL A 101 -8.24 8.09 4.77
C VAL A 101 -8.08 7.05 5.87
N HIS A 102 -8.07 5.79 5.50
CA HIS A 102 -7.98 4.65 6.40
C HIS A 102 -6.51 4.33 6.69
N VAL A 103 -6.14 4.28 7.98
CA VAL A 103 -4.78 4.05 8.46
C VAL A 103 -4.79 3.13 9.69
N GLN A 104 -3.69 2.39 9.92
CA GLN A 104 -3.49 1.69 11.19
C GLN A 104 -3.20 2.68 12.33
N ALA A 105 -3.60 2.34 13.55
CA ALA A 105 -3.43 3.18 14.73
C ALA A 105 -1.96 3.59 14.95
N GLU A 106 -1.03 2.68 14.70
CA GLU A 106 0.41 2.88 14.85
C GLU A 106 1.00 3.84 13.80
N GLU A 107 0.25 4.13 12.72
CA GLU A 107 0.67 4.99 11.61
C GLU A 107 0.14 6.43 11.71
N VAL A 108 -0.89 6.67 12.53
CA VAL A 108 -1.63 7.95 12.61
C VAL A 108 -0.70 9.17 12.75
N GLU A 109 0.15 9.17 13.78
CA GLU A 109 1.02 10.31 14.08
C GLU A 109 2.09 10.52 12.99
N TRP A 110 2.54 9.44 12.34
CA TRP A 110 3.49 9.50 11.23
C TRP A 110 2.85 10.11 9.99
N VAL A 111 1.63 9.68 9.64
CA VAL A 111 0.88 10.24 8.50
C VAL A 111 0.57 11.71 8.73
N LYS A 112 0.10 12.10 9.95
CA LYS A 112 -0.13 13.50 10.30
C LYS A 112 1.13 14.36 10.19
N ALA A 113 2.24 13.88 10.75
CA ALA A 113 3.52 14.57 10.67
C ALA A 113 4.04 14.73 9.23
N ARG A 114 3.75 13.77 8.36
CA ARG A 114 4.19 13.75 6.96
C ARG A 114 3.35 14.64 6.07
N THR A 115 2.04 14.61 6.22
CA THR A 115 1.08 15.21 5.28
C THR A 115 0.40 16.46 5.80
N GLY A 116 0.37 16.66 7.13
CA GLY A 116 -0.35 17.76 7.76
C GLY A 116 -1.86 17.58 7.83
N VAL A 117 -2.42 16.42 7.45
CA VAL A 117 -3.87 16.17 7.60
C VAL A 117 -4.26 16.04 9.07
N GLY A 118 -5.48 16.45 9.40
CA GLY A 118 -6.02 16.39 10.77
C GLY A 118 -6.72 15.07 11.09
N ASP A 119 -7.13 14.93 12.36
CA ASP A 119 -7.88 13.75 12.83
C ASP A 119 -9.26 13.61 12.17
N ASP A 120 -9.82 14.69 11.66
CA ASP A 120 -11.11 14.71 10.93
C ASP A 120 -11.04 14.02 9.56
N VAL A 121 -9.84 13.77 9.05
CA VAL A 121 -9.61 13.06 7.78
C VAL A 121 -9.33 11.58 8.02
N LEU A 122 -8.66 11.23 9.12
CA LEU A 122 -8.15 9.89 9.38
C LEU A 122 -9.21 8.99 10.02
N VAL A 123 -9.41 7.81 9.44
CA VAL A 123 -10.18 6.71 10.03
C VAL A 123 -9.19 5.67 10.54
N VAL A 124 -9.14 5.55 11.87
CA VAL A 124 -8.16 4.69 12.55
C VAL A 124 -8.65 3.25 12.60
N HIS A 125 -7.78 2.34 12.25
CA HIS A 125 -8.03 0.90 12.26
C HIS A 125 -7.00 0.15 13.11
N HIS A 126 -7.35 -1.09 13.42
CA HIS A 126 -6.50 -2.07 14.08
C HIS A 126 -6.35 -3.32 13.21
N ASP A 127 -5.42 -4.20 13.61
CA ASP A 127 -5.16 -5.44 12.89
C ASP A 127 -6.45 -6.22 12.58
N ARG A 128 -6.61 -6.60 11.32
CA ARG A 128 -7.75 -7.36 10.76
C ARG A 128 -9.10 -6.63 10.74
N ASP A 129 -9.12 -5.31 10.98
CA ASP A 129 -10.30 -4.51 10.68
C ASP A 129 -10.68 -4.61 9.19
N VAL A 130 -11.96 -4.38 8.90
CA VAL A 130 -12.49 -4.48 7.54
C VAL A 130 -13.05 -3.14 7.09
N VAL A 131 -12.55 -2.65 5.96
CA VAL A 131 -13.14 -1.51 5.24
C VAL A 131 -14.12 -2.05 4.22
N LYS A 132 -15.34 -1.49 4.18
CA LYS A 132 -16.40 -1.87 3.25
C LYS A 132 -16.63 -0.79 2.22
N ILE A 133 -16.65 -1.18 0.94
CA ILE A 133 -16.95 -0.31 -0.19
C ILE A 133 -18.07 -0.99 -1.00
N GLY A 134 -19.31 -0.50 -0.85
CA GLY A 134 -20.46 -1.26 -1.30
C GLY A 134 -20.51 -2.65 -0.67
N ALA A 135 -20.49 -3.71 -1.48
CA ALA A 135 -20.40 -5.10 -1.03
C ALA A 135 -18.97 -5.61 -0.88
N LEU A 136 -17.97 -4.86 -1.34
CA LEU A 136 -16.57 -5.24 -1.25
C LEU A 136 -16.06 -5.14 0.19
N GLU A 137 -15.42 -6.19 0.70
CA GLU A 137 -14.76 -6.24 2.01
C GLU A 137 -13.24 -6.27 1.83
N ILE A 138 -12.54 -5.29 2.39
CA ILE A 138 -11.08 -5.16 2.36
C ILE A 138 -10.56 -5.37 3.78
N THR A 139 -9.87 -6.47 4.03
CA THR A 139 -9.26 -6.75 5.34
C THR A 139 -7.91 -6.06 5.45
N LEU A 140 -7.72 -5.29 6.52
CA LEU A 140 -6.49 -4.57 6.83
C LEU A 140 -5.61 -5.44 7.74
N LEU A 141 -4.56 -6.04 7.20
CA LEU A 141 -3.62 -6.87 7.95
C LEU A 141 -2.43 -6.01 8.39
N LEU A 142 -2.29 -5.75 9.68
CA LEU A 142 -1.14 -5.03 10.23
C LEU A 142 0.14 -5.85 10.03
N THR A 143 1.13 -5.27 9.37
CA THR A 143 2.42 -5.90 9.02
C THR A 143 3.60 -4.97 9.32
N PRO A 144 3.87 -4.67 10.62
CA PRO A 144 4.91 -3.74 11.02
C PRO A 144 6.30 -4.23 10.63
N GLY A 145 7.23 -3.29 10.50
CA GLY A 145 8.63 -3.57 10.21
C GLY A 145 9.25 -2.58 9.24
N HIS A 146 8.62 -2.30 8.09
CA HIS A 146 9.03 -1.19 7.23
C HIS A 146 8.69 0.15 7.88
N THR A 147 7.46 0.26 8.40
CA THR A 147 7.02 1.30 9.33
C THR A 147 6.25 0.68 10.48
N PRO A 148 5.96 1.41 11.59
CA PRO A 148 5.25 0.86 12.74
C PRO A 148 3.83 0.38 12.43
N GLY A 149 3.13 1.05 11.54
CA GLY A 149 1.76 0.75 11.13
C GLY A 149 1.64 0.32 9.68
N SER A 150 2.71 -0.18 9.06
CA SER A 150 2.62 -0.80 7.73
C SER A 150 1.53 -1.85 7.70
N GLN A 151 0.73 -1.87 6.63
CA GLN A 151 -0.35 -2.83 6.46
C GLN A 151 -0.40 -3.41 5.06
N CYS A 152 -0.83 -4.67 4.98
CA CYS A 152 -1.24 -5.32 3.74
C CYS A 152 -2.77 -5.35 3.64
N LEU A 153 -3.31 -5.30 2.44
CA LEU A 153 -4.74 -5.37 2.19
C LEU A 153 -5.09 -6.71 1.54
N ILE A 154 -6.04 -7.44 2.11
CA ILE A 154 -6.53 -8.70 1.55
C ILE A 154 -7.93 -8.46 1.00
N VAL A 155 -8.13 -8.71 -0.30
CA VAL A 155 -9.39 -8.48 -1.00
C VAL A 155 -9.51 -9.40 -2.21
N GLU A 156 -10.62 -10.14 -2.35
CA GLU A 156 -10.96 -10.93 -3.56
C GLU A 156 -9.82 -11.81 -4.12
N GLY A 157 -9.02 -12.43 -3.24
CA GLY A 157 -7.87 -13.25 -3.65
C GLY A 157 -6.62 -12.45 -4.02
N CYS A 158 -6.60 -11.14 -3.76
CA CYS A 158 -5.44 -10.26 -3.92
C CYS A 158 -4.84 -9.92 -2.55
N LEU A 159 -3.52 -9.76 -2.51
CA LEU A 159 -2.75 -9.21 -1.41
C LEU A 159 -2.03 -7.96 -1.92
N LEU A 160 -2.48 -6.77 -1.53
CA LEU A 160 -1.74 -5.53 -1.77
C LEU A 160 -0.80 -5.34 -0.58
N SER A 161 0.50 -5.45 -0.79
CA SER A 161 1.47 -5.56 0.31
C SER A 161 2.17 -4.25 0.69
N GLY A 162 1.91 -3.15 -0.05
CA GLY A 162 2.73 -1.95 0.11
C GLY A 162 4.21 -2.32 0.06
N ASP A 163 4.96 -1.80 1.01
CA ASP A 163 6.40 -2.06 1.14
C ASP A 163 6.76 -3.16 2.17
N THR A 164 5.77 -3.93 2.62
CA THR A 164 6.05 -5.10 3.48
C THR A 164 6.74 -6.20 2.70
N LEU A 165 6.23 -6.55 1.52
CA LEU A 165 6.77 -7.64 0.69
C LEU A 165 6.73 -7.24 -0.78
N PHE A 166 7.86 -7.39 -1.47
CA PHE A 166 7.95 -7.30 -2.92
C PHE A 166 7.97 -8.71 -3.54
N ILE A 167 7.88 -8.79 -4.85
CA ILE A 167 8.05 -10.07 -5.56
C ILE A 167 9.47 -10.62 -5.31
N ASP A 168 10.47 -9.73 -5.32
CA ASP A 168 11.86 -10.03 -4.97
C ASP A 168 12.29 -9.08 -3.83
N GLY A 169 12.43 -9.61 -2.61
CA GLY A 169 12.81 -8.84 -1.42
C GLY A 169 11.62 -8.33 -0.60
N CYS A 170 11.91 -7.42 0.32
CA CYS A 170 10.97 -6.72 1.20
C CYS A 170 11.40 -5.26 1.40
N GLY A 171 10.56 -4.47 2.04
CA GLY A 171 10.86 -3.10 2.42
C GLY A 171 12.05 -2.99 3.37
N ARG A 172 12.77 -1.88 3.29
CA ARG A 172 13.87 -1.54 4.21
C ARG A 172 13.32 -1.31 5.62
N THR A 173 14.17 -1.55 6.61
CA THR A 173 13.83 -1.41 8.04
C THR A 173 14.71 -0.39 8.77
N ASP A 174 15.57 0.32 8.06
CA ASP A 174 16.52 1.30 8.57
C ASP A 174 16.00 2.77 8.48
N PHE A 175 14.76 2.98 8.03
CA PHE A 175 14.10 4.28 8.08
C PHE A 175 13.46 4.56 9.45
N PRO A 176 13.14 5.82 9.79
CA PRO A 176 12.49 6.16 11.05
C PRO A 176 11.25 5.30 11.31
N GLY A 177 11.19 4.67 12.48
CA GLY A 177 10.12 3.75 12.86
C GLY A 177 10.26 2.32 12.32
N GLY A 178 11.25 2.05 11.46
CA GLY A 178 11.52 0.70 10.96
C GLY A 178 12.06 -0.24 12.04
N ASP A 179 11.70 -1.52 11.95
CA ASP A 179 12.12 -2.58 12.88
C ASP A 179 12.26 -3.91 12.13
N ALA A 180 13.51 -4.38 12.01
CA ALA A 180 13.80 -5.63 11.30
C ALA A 180 13.23 -6.88 12.00
N ARG A 181 13.06 -6.86 13.34
CA ARG A 181 12.46 -7.98 14.07
C ARG A 181 10.96 -8.07 13.80
N GLU A 182 10.28 -6.93 13.76
CA GLU A 182 8.86 -6.88 13.39
C GLU A 182 8.67 -7.24 11.91
N MET A 183 9.57 -6.81 11.00
CA MET A 183 9.56 -7.24 9.59
C MET A 183 9.66 -8.76 9.48
N TYR A 184 10.60 -9.37 10.19
CA TYR A 184 10.73 -10.83 10.22
C TYR A 184 9.41 -11.52 10.64
N LYS A 185 8.76 -11.05 11.72
CA LYS A 185 7.48 -11.60 12.18
C LYS A 185 6.35 -11.37 11.15
N SER A 186 6.32 -10.19 10.54
CA SER A 186 5.34 -9.87 9.50
C SER A 186 5.46 -10.84 8.32
N LEU A 187 6.67 -11.10 7.85
CA LEU A 187 6.94 -12.01 6.73
C LEU A 187 6.70 -13.49 7.10
N SER A 188 7.19 -13.93 8.28
CA SER A 188 7.21 -15.37 8.65
C SER A 188 5.95 -15.84 9.37
N GLU A 189 5.21 -14.95 10.04
CA GLU A 189 4.06 -15.32 10.86
C GLU A 189 2.77 -14.71 10.32
N ARG A 190 2.72 -13.38 10.10
CA ARG A 190 1.50 -12.68 9.68
C ARG A 190 1.12 -13.02 8.23
N LEU A 191 2.08 -13.02 7.31
CA LEU A 191 1.84 -13.40 5.91
C LEU A 191 1.81 -14.92 5.68
N ALA A 192 2.19 -15.74 6.67
CA ALA A 192 2.11 -17.20 6.56
C ALA A 192 0.68 -17.73 6.37
N VAL A 193 -0.33 -16.97 6.82
CA VAL A 193 -1.75 -17.35 6.68
C VAL A 193 -2.34 -17.06 5.30
N VAL A 194 -1.61 -16.32 4.45
CA VAL A 194 -2.06 -16.00 3.09
C VAL A 194 -1.88 -17.22 2.20
N SER A 195 -2.93 -17.61 1.47
CA SER A 195 -2.93 -18.77 0.57
C SER A 195 -1.93 -18.60 -0.58
N ASP A 196 -1.36 -19.72 -1.05
CA ASP A 196 -0.45 -19.74 -2.20
C ASP A 196 -1.09 -19.29 -3.52
N GLU A 197 -2.41 -19.44 -3.64
CA GLU A 197 -3.20 -18.98 -4.80
C GLU A 197 -3.46 -17.46 -4.80
N THR A 198 -3.27 -16.79 -3.66
CA THR A 198 -3.43 -15.33 -3.56
C THR A 198 -2.40 -14.62 -4.42
N VAL A 199 -2.83 -13.62 -5.19
CA VAL A 199 -1.94 -12.84 -6.04
C VAL A 199 -1.38 -11.64 -5.26
N LEU A 200 -0.06 -11.57 -5.15
CA LEU A 200 0.68 -10.44 -4.58
C LEU A 200 0.72 -9.26 -5.56
N PHE A 201 0.40 -8.08 -5.06
CA PHE A 201 0.50 -6.77 -5.71
C PHE A 201 1.33 -5.83 -4.81
N PRO A 202 2.62 -5.58 -5.12
CA PRO A 202 3.54 -4.83 -4.25
C PRO A 202 3.38 -3.31 -4.38
N GLY A 203 3.99 -2.53 -3.46
CA GLY A 203 4.04 -1.08 -3.53
C GLY A 203 4.87 -0.52 -4.68
N HIS A 204 5.85 -1.30 -5.18
CA HIS A 204 6.77 -0.88 -6.25
C HIS A 204 6.99 -1.94 -7.32
N LEU A 205 7.27 -1.50 -8.55
CA LEU A 205 7.71 -2.36 -9.65
C LEU A 205 9.24 -2.56 -9.60
N TYR A 206 9.74 -3.35 -8.63
CA TYR A 206 11.17 -3.67 -8.50
C TYR A 206 11.55 -5.01 -9.16
N SER A 207 10.56 -5.75 -9.66
CA SER A 207 10.74 -6.98 -10.43
C SER A 207 10.25 -6.79 -11.86
N PRO A 208 10.61 -7.69 -12.80
CA PRO A 208 10.04 -7.67 -14.16
C PRO A 208 8.51 -7.84 -14.16
N GLU A 209 7.97 -8.65 -13.26
CA GLU A 209 6.55 -8.87 -13.11
C GLU A 209 5.93 -7.80 -12.20
N ALA A 210 4.71 -7.39 -12.53
CA ALA A 210 3.93 -6.44 -11.72
C ALA A 210 3.11 -7.12 -10.60
N SER A 211 2.92 -8.42 -10.69
CA SER A 211 2.23 -9.26 -9.70
C SER A 211 2.64 -10.72 -9.89
N LEU A 212 2.49 -11.53 -8.84
CA LEU A 212 2.80 -12.95 -8.86
C LEU A 212 2.00 -13.68 -7.77
N THR A 213 1.74 -14.99 -7.91
CA THR A 213 1.09 -15.75 -6.85
C THR A 213 1.99 -15.85 -5.62
N MET A 214 1.40 -15.88 -4.42
CA MET A 214 2.17 -16.02 -3.17
C MET A 214 2.99 -17.31 -3.14
N GLY A 215 2.51 -18.38 -3.78
CA GLY A 215 3.25 -19.64 -3.91
C GLY A 215 4.55 -19.45 -4.71
N ASP A 216 4.48 -18.77 -5.86
CA ASP A 216 5.66 -18.47 -6.67
C ASP A 216 6.60 -17.47 -5.98
N VAL A 217 6.03 -16.47 -5.26
CA VAL A 217 6.84 -15.54 -4.45
C VAL A 217 7.60 -16.29 -3.35
N ARG A 218 6.94 -17.18 -2.61
CA ARG A 218 7.59 -18.02 -1.57
C ARG A 218 8.69 -18.92 -2.13
N ALA A 219 8.49 -19.41 -3.35
CA ALA A 219 9.47 -20.31 -3.99
C ALA A 219 10.75 -19.60 -4.44
N ARG A 220 10.71 -18.28 -4.70
CA ARG A 220 11.85 -17.55 -5.27
C ARG A 220 12.39 -16.39 -4.42
N ASN A 221 11.57 -15.82 -3.55
CA ASN A 221 11.96 -14.64 -2.78
C ASN A 221 12.85 -15.02 -1.60
N TYR A 222 14.10 -14.60 -1.67
CA TYR A 222 15.15 -14.92 -0.71
C TYR A 222 14.87 -14.49 0.74
N VAL A 223 14.00 -13.46 0.96
CA VAL A 223 13.64 -13.03 2.32
C VAL A 223 12.62 -13.96 2.99
N LEU A 224 11.93 -14.79 2.21
CA LEU A 224 10.95 -15.76 2.68
C LEU A 224 11.56 -17.19 2.85
N GLU A 225 12.82 -17.40 2.47
CA GLU A 225 13.47 -18.70 2.71
C GLU A 225 13.43 -19.04 4.20
N PRO A 226 13.10 -20.30 4.57
CA PRO A 226 13.02 -20.71 5.97
C PRO A 226 14.35 -20.49 6.72
N ARG A 227 14.37 -19.54 7.65
CA ARG A 227 15.51 -19.19 8.51
C ARG A 227 15.03 -18.88 9.91
N GLY A 228 15.86 -19.14 10.90
CA GLY A 228 15.59 -18.64 12.24
C GLY A 228 15.77 -17.10 12.31
N PRO A 229 15.14 -16.44 13.31
CA PRO A 229 15.15 -14.98 13.40
C PRO A 229 16.56 -14.38 13.44
N GLU A 230 17.49 -14.98 14.18
CA GLU A 230 18.87 -14.48 14.31
C GLU A 230 19.63 -14.54 12.98
N GLN A 231 19.42 -15.61 12.19
CA GLN A 231 20.05 -15.73 10.87
C GLN A 231 19.45 -14.71 9.89
N TRP A 232 18.13 -14.54 9.90
CA TRP A 232 17.44 -13.56 9.06
C TRP A 232 17.92 -12.14 9.37
N LEU A 233 17.95 -11.78 10.66
CA LEU A 233 18.40 -10.46 11.11
C LEU A 233 19.86 -10.19 10.76
N ALA A 234 20.74 -11.19 10.83
CA ALA A 234 22.13 -11.04 10.42
C ALA A 234 22.30 -10.75 8.92
N MET A 235 21.35 -11.16 8.10
CA MET A 235 21.37 -10.97 6.63
C MET A 235 20.64 -9.70 6.18
N PHE A 236 19.55 -9.35 6.83
CA PHE A 236 18.59 -8.34 6.37
C PHE A 236 18.25 -7.26 7.41
N GLY A 237 18.75 -7.36 8.62
CA GLY A 237 18.41 -6.50 9.76
C GLY A 237 19.30 -5.26 9.94
N SER A 238 20.00 -4.83 8.90
CA SER A 238 20.92 -3.67 8.94
C SER A 238 20.29 -2.43 8.39
#